data_e7eab2fedab79e629facc55f9bda79f6
#
_entry.id   e7eab2fedab79e629facc55f9bda79f6
#
_cell.length_a   1.000
_cell.length_b   1.000
_cell.length_c   1.000
_cell.angle_alpha   90.00
_cell.angle_beta   90.00
_cell.angle_gamma   90.00
#
_symmetry.space_group_name_H-M   'P 1'
#
loop_
_entity.id
_entity.type
_entity.pdbx_description
1 polymer ?
#
loop_
_entity_poly.entity_id
_entity_poly.type
_entity_poly.pdbx_seq_one_letter_code
_entity_poly.pdbx_strand_id
1 'polypeptide(L)'
;MLFRSLRILRKHNFEDTVLSMKSSNPLVMIESYRQLVRVMDDENMHYPLHLGVTEAGNELDGRIKSAVGIGALLCDGFGDTIRVSLTEPSENEIPVARSILQSTRSRIFNADFISCPSCGRTFFDLESTTEQIKIQTSHLKGVKIAVMGCIVNGPGEMADADFGYVGAAPGKINLFHGKTFVERNVPAERAVERLIDLIKENGKWTDPA
;
A
#
# COMPACT_ATOMS: atom_id res chain seq x y z
N MET A 1 4.56 33.60 -6.99
CA MET A 1 3.18 34.02 -7.30
C MET A 1 2.19 33.51 -6.26
N LEU A 2 2.19 32.23 -5.90
CA LEU A 2 1.25 31.63 -4.95
C LEU A 2 1.20 32.32 -3.59
N PHE A 3 2.31 32.48 -2.90
CA PHE A 3 2.35 33.15 -1.56
C PHE A 3 1.86 34.60 -1.57
N ARG A 4 2.02 35.33 -2.67
CA ARG A 4 1.39 36.64 -2.80
C ARG A 4 -0.15 36.54 -2.71
N SER A 5 -0.73 35.57 -3.39
CA SER A 5 -2.18 35.32 -3.34
C SER A 5 -2.63 34.88 -1.95
N LEU A 6 -1.90 33.98 -1.30
CA LEU A 6 -2.20 33.50 0.05
C LEU A 6 -2.17 34.65 1.09
N ARG A 7 -1.17 35.53 1.00
CA ARG A 7 -1.11 36.73 1.88
C ARG A 7 -2.30 37.68 1.66
N ILE A 8 -2.79 37.79 0.42
CA ILE A 8 -3.99 38.59 0.12
C ILE A 8 -5.23 37.92 0.70
N LEU A 9 -5.42 36.62 0.51
CA LEU A 9 -6.54 35.86 1.08
C LEU A 9 -6.57 36.00 2.61
N ARG A 10 -5.45 35.80 3.26
CA ARG A 10 -5.29 35.94 4.71
C ARG A 10 -5.61 37.36 5.19
N LYS A 11 -5.21 38.41 4.44
CA LYS A 11 -5.56 39.80 4.75
C LYS A 11 -7.07 40.02 4.71
N HIS A 12 -7.81 39.25 3.93
CA HIS A 12 -9.26 39.33 3.81
C HIS A 12 -9.99 38.28 4.66
N ASN A 13 -9.30 37.60 5.58
CA ASN A 13 -9.85 36.55 6.44
C ASN A 13 -10.49 35.41 5.65
N PHE A 14 -9.93 35.06 4.47
CA PHE A 14 -10.38 33.95 3.64
C PHE A 14 -9.42 32.76 3.83
N GLU A 15 -9.82 31.79 4.67
CA GLU A 15 -9.01 30.62 5.05
C GLU A 15 -9.46 29.33 4.35
N ASP A 16 -10.63 29.30 3.72
CA ASP A 16 -11.18 28.13 3.02
C ASP A 16 -10.45 27.88 1.70
N THR A 17 -9.20 27.47 1.82
CA THR A 17 -8.27 27.33 0.67
C THR A 17 -7.55 26.01 0.71
N VAL A 18 -7.47 25.32 -0.40
CA VAL A 18 -6.67 24.08 -0.63
C VAL A 18 -5.58 24.38 -1.66
N LEU A 19 -4.35 23.95 -1.39
CA LEU A 19 -3.23 24.20 -2.28
C LEU A 19 -2.90 22.98 -3.13
N SER A 20 -2.58 23.23 -4.40
CA SER A 20 -2.21 22.17 -5.33
C SER A 20 -1.09 22.62 -6.29
N MET A 21 0.06 21.94 -6.22
CA MET A 21 1.27 22.21 -7.02
C MET A 21 1.51 21.07 -8.02
N LYS A 22 0.55 20.87 -8.95
CA LYS A 22 0.61 19.76 -9.89
C LYS A 22 1.66 19.98 -10.98
N SER A 23 2.34 18.90 -11.35
CA SER A 23 3.26 18.85 -12.50
C SER A 23 3.14 17.48 -13.18
N SER A 24 3.47 17.41 -14.46
CA SER A 24 3.63 16.15 -15.20
C SER A 24 4.97 15.47 -14.91
N ASN A 25 5.94 16.21 -14.38
CA ASN A 25 7.20 15.67 -13.88
C ASN A 25 7.11 15.43 -12.37
N PRO A 26 7.16 14.15 -11.89
CA PRO A 26 7.06 13.84 -10.48
C PRO A 26 8.13 14.51 -9.60
N LEU A 27 9.37 14.64 -10.09
CA LEU A 27 10.45 15.29 -9.31
C LEU A 27 10.16 16.78 -9.10
N VAL A 28 9.71 17.47 -10.15
CA VAL A 28 9.32 18.89 -10.06
C VAL A 28 8.14 19.06 -9.09
N MET A 29 7.16 18.16 -9.17
CA MET A 29 6.03 18.16 -8.26
C MET A 29 6.48 17.99 -6.79
N ILE A 30 7.27 16.95 -6.50
CA ILE A 30 7.76 16.65 -5.14
C ILE A 30 8.51 17.85 -4.56
N GLU A 31 9.46 18.40 -5.29
CA GLU A 31 10.26 19.55 -4.81
C GLU A 31 9.41 20.82 -4.64
N SER A 32 8.42 21.03 -5.51
CA SER A 32 7.50 22.16 -5.39
C SER A 32 6.67 22.10 -4.10
N TYR A 33 6.17 20.92 -3.72
CA TYR A 33 5.44 20.74 -2.46
C TYR A 33 6.36 20.86 -1.24
N ARG A 34 7.55 20.27 -1.28
CA ARG A 34 8.54 20.41 -0.21
C ARG A 34 8.92 21.86 0.04
N GLN A 35 9.13 22.62 -1.05
CA GLN A 35 9.38 24.06 -0.94
C GLN A 35 8.15 24.81 -0.44
N LEU A 36 6.95 24.46 -0.91
CA LEU A 36 5.69 25.05 -0.47
C LEU A 36 5.53 24.91 1.04
N VAL A 37 5.70 23.70 1.57
CA VAL A 37 5.56 23.43 3.03
C VAL A 37 6.56 24.24 3.83
N ARG A 38 7.84 24.28 3.44
CA ARG A 38 8.84 25.10 4.14
C ARG A 38 8.44 26.57 4.25
N VAL A 39 7.97 27.17 3.14
CA VAL A 39 7.57 28.57 3.15
C VAL A 39 6.26 28.77 3.94
N MET A 40 5.35 27.80 3.92
CA MET A 40 4.15 27.83 4.76
C MET A 40 4.52 27.84 6.25
N ASP A 41 5.45 26.97 6.65
CA ASP A 41 5.94 26.90 8.03
C ASP A 41 6.60 28.22 8.46
N ASP A 42 7.48 28.78 7.60
CA ASP A 42 8.15 30.08 7.85
C ASP A 42 7.15 31.23 8.02
N GLU A 43 6.02 31.18 7.31
CA GLU A 43 4.97 32.21 7.37
C GLU A 43 3.81 31.87 8.32
N ASN A 44 3.92 30.76 9.06
CA ASN A 44 2.86 30.25 9.93
C ASN A 44 1.51 30.13 9.18
N MET A 45 1.52 29.45 8.04
CA MET A 45 0.38 29.12 7.20
C MET A 45 0.14 27.62 7.19
N HIS A 46 -1.12 27.16 7.35
CA HIS A 46 -1.47 25.75 7.47
C HIS A 46 -2.65 25.41 6.56
N TYR A 47 -2.41 25.45 5.26
CA TYR A 47 -3.44 25.12 4.27
C TYR A 47 -3.36 23.65 3.85
N PRO A 48 -4.51 22.97 3.70
CA PRO A 48 -4.55 21.60 3.17
C PRO A 48 -3.91 21.50 1.79
N LEU A 49 -3.26 20.36 1.55
CA LEU A 49 -2.56 20.06 0.32
C LEU A 49 -3.31 18.99 -0.50
N HIS A 50 -3.59 19.31 -1.77
CA HIS A 50 -4.17 18.37 -2.72
C HIS A 50 -3.09 17.85 -3.68
N LEU A 51 -2.69 16.59 -3.51
CA LEU A 51 -1.64 15.97 -4.31
C LEU A 51 -2.17 15.36 -5.60
N GLY A 52 -1.37 15.41 -6.66
CA GLY A 52 -1.69 14.72 -7.91
C GLY A 52 -0.69 15.04 -9.00
N VAL A 53 -0.27 14.01 -9.74
CA VAL A 53 0.50 14.18 -10.98
C VAL A 53 -0.49 14.51 -12.08
N THR A 54 -0.22 15.57 -12.86
CA THR A 54 -1.02 15.89 -14.05
C THR A 54 -0.41 15.21 -15.27
N GLU A 55 -1.25 14.82 -16.23
CA GLU A 55 -0.78 14.18 -17.48
C GLU A 55 0.12 12.95 -17.19
N ALA A 56 -0.24 12.13 -16.22
CA ALA A 56 0.58 10.99 -15.83
C ALA A 56 0.72 9.94 -16.96
N GLY A 57 -0.28 9.85 -17.84
CA GLY A 57 -0.35 8.86 -18.92
C GLY A 57 -1.31 7.71 -18.60
N ASN A 58 -1.12 6.61 -19.30
CA ASN A 58 -1.96 5.40 -19.16
C ASN A 58 -1.18 4.23 -18.60
N GLU A 59 -1.88 3.12 -18.37
CA GLU A 59 -1.34 1.82 -18.01
C GLU A 59 -0.28 1.89 -16.89
N LEU A 60 0.84 1.19 -17.04
CA LEU A 60 1.88 1.07 -16.04
C LEU A 60 2.59 2.41 -15.79
N ASP A 61 2.89 3.18 -16.83
CA ASP A 61 3.60 4.45 -16.71
C ASP A 61 2.82 5.47 -15.88
N GLY A 62 1.53 5.61 -16.15
CA GLY A 62 0.66 6.52 -15.40
C GLY A 62 0.56 6.15 -13.93
N ARG A 63 0.47 4.85 -13.64
CA ARG A 63 0.44 4.32 -12.27
C ARG A 63 1.75 4.55 -11.53
N ILE A 64 2.89 4.29 -12.18
CA ILE A 64 4.21 4.50 -11.59
C ILE A 64 4.46 5.98 -11.31
N LYS A 65 4.20 6.88 -12.28
CA LYS A 65 4.36 8.32 -12.07
C LYS A 65 3.50 8.84 -10.93
N SER A 66 2.23 8.41 -10.87
CA SER A 66 1.32 8.77 -9.79
C SER A 66 1.81 8.24 -8.43
N ALA A 67 2.27 6.98 -8.39
CA ALA A 67 2.79 6.37 -7.16
C ALA A 67 4.05 7.08 -6.67
N VAL A 68 4.98 7.44 -7.56
CA VAL A 68 6.20 8.17 -7.19
C VAL A 68 5.86 9.58 -6.70
N GLY A 69 5.08 10.36 -7.48
CA GLY A 69 4.80 11.75 -7.14
C GLY A 69 3.96 11.91 -5.89
N ILE A 70 2.87 11.16 -5.77
CA ILE A 70 1.97 11.21 -4.61
C ILE A 70 2.61 10.47 -3.42
N GLY A 71 3.15 9.27 -3.67
CA GLY A 71 3.68 8.42 -2.62
C GLY A 71 4.87 9.02 -1.87
N ALA A 72 5.80 9.68 -2.57
CA ALA A 72 6.92 10.36 -1.92
C ALA A 72 6.44 11.42 -0.92
N LEU A 73 5.47 12.25 -1.30
CA LEU A 73 4.92 13.29 -0.44
C LEU A 73 4.13 12.72 0.75
N LEU A 74 3.36 11.65 0.54
CA LEU A 74 2.68 10.96 1.64
C LEU A 74 3.68 10.33 2.64
N CYS A 75 4.82 9.82 2.17
CA CYS A 75 5.90 9.32 3.03
C CYS A 75 6.59 10.45 3.82
N ASP A 76 6.61 11.67 3.27
CA ASP A 76 7.08 12.88 3.98
C ASP A 76 6.02 13.41 4.99
N GLY A 77 4.81 12.83 5.02
CA GLY A 77 3.69 13.27 5.87
C GLY A 77 2.88 14.43 5.26
N PHE A 78 3.03 14.71 3.98
CA PHE A 78 2.33 15.77 3.27
C PHE A 78 1.16 15.23 2.46
N GLY A 79 0.02 15.95 2.48
CA GLY A 79 -1.14 15.69 1.65
C GLY A 79 -2.38 15.29 2.43
N ASP A 80 -3.45 16.06 2.22
CA ASP A 80 -4.76 15.86 2.87
C ASP A 80 -5.74 15.17 1.94
N THR A 81 -5.59 15.40 0.64
CA THR A 81 -6.36 14.76 -0.43
C THR A 81 -5.45 14.39 -1.59
N ILE A 82 -5.84 13.36 -2.35
CA ILE A 82 -5.09 12.91 -3.53
C ILE A 82 -6.00 12.79 -4.75
N ARG A 83 -5.42 12.96 -5.94
CA ARG A 83 -6.06 12.64 -7.22
C ARG A 83 -5.07 11.87 -8.10
N VAL A 84 -5.46 10.67 -8.49
CA VAL A 84 -4.85 9.96 -9.61
C VAL A 84 -5.54 10.42 -10.89
N SER A 85 -4.79 10.63 -11.96
CA SER A 85 -5.32 10.99 -13.28
C SER A 85 -4.66 10.11 -14.33
N LEU A 86 -5.44 9.24 -14.95
CA LEU A 86 -4.99 8.32 -15.99
C LEU A 86 -5.72 8.61 -17.30
N THR A 87 -5.06 8.31 -18.43
CA THR A 87 -5.70 8.31 -19.74
C THR A 87 -6.46 6.98 -19.95
N GLU A 88 -7.38 6.70 -19.02
CA GLU A 88 -8.20 5.49 -18.93
C GLU A 88 -9.60 5.85 -18.39
N PRO A 89 -10.56 4.90 -18.38
CA PRO A 89 -11.82 5.07 -17.65
C PRO A 89 -11.58 5.44 -16.19
N SER A 90 -12.33 6.41 -15.68
CA SER A 90 -12.09 7.00 -14.33
C SER A 90 -12.23 6.01 -13.18
N GLU A 91 -12.99 4.93 -13.36
CA GLU A 91 -13.08 3.84 -12.39
C GLU A 91 -11.74 3.16 -12.10
N ASN A 92 -10.80 3.18 -13.04
CA ASN A 92 -9.45 2.63 -12.88
C ASN A 92 -8.56 3.47 -11.94
N GLU A 93 -8.90 4.72 -11.72
CA GLU A 93 -8.13 5.62 -10.85
C GLU A 93 -8.28 5.28 -9.36
N ILE A 94 -9.47 4.80 -8.95
CA ILE A 94 -9.78 4.49 -7.55
C ILE A 94 -8.92 3.36 -6.98
N PRO A 95 -8.77 2.19 -7.65
CA PRO A 95 -7.87 1.13 -7.18
C PRO A 95 -6.43 1.60 -7.06
N VAL A 96 -5.95 2.41 -8.00
CA VAL A 96 -4.58 2.96 -7.98
C VAL A 96 -4.39 3.92 -6.79
N ALA A 97 -5.34 4.82 -6.56
CA ALA A 97 -5.31 5.73 -5.42
C ALA A 97 -5.29 4.96 -4.08
N ARG A 98 -6.13 3.92 -3.94
CA ARG A 98 -6.14 3.05 -2.76
C ARG A 98 -4.81 2.32 -2.57
N SER A 99 -4.21 1.81 -3.66
CA SER A 99 -2.92 1.13 -3.60
C SER A 99 -1.79 2.07 -3.16
N ILE A 100 -1.77 3.32 -3.64
CA ILE A 100 -0.80 4.33 -3.21
C ILE A 100 -0.96 4.62 -1.70
N LEU A 101 -2.18 4.86 -1.23
CA LEU A 101 -2.46 5.12 0.18
C LEU A 101 -2.10 3.94 1.08
N GLN A 102 -2.37 2.71 0.63
CA GLN A 102 -2.01 1.50 1.37
C GLN A 102 -0.50 1.27 1.41
N SER A 103 0.20 1.44 0.28
CA SER A 103 1.65 1.26 0.20
C SER A 103 2.42 2.26 1.05
N THR A 104 1.92 3.48 1.19
CA THR A 104 2.49 4.52 2.06
C THR A 104 2.00 4.43 3.51
N ARG A 105 1.15 3.46 3.84
CA ARG A 105 0.51 3.30 5.16
C ARG A 105 -0.36 4.50 5.59
N SER A 106 -0.63 5.44 4.70
CA SER A 106 -1.50 6.59 4.99
C SER A 106 -2.95 6.16 5.24
N ARG A 107 -3.40 5.09 4.56
CA ARG A 107 -4.72 4.48 4.79
C ARG A 107 -4.75 3.03 4.34
N ILE A 108 -5.30 2.15 5.17
CA ILE A 108 -5.40 0.71 4.90
C ILE A 108 -6.82 0.38 4.40
N PHE A 109 -6.91 -0.36 3.31
CA PHE A 109 -8.17 -0.79 2.69
C PHE A 109 -8.36 -2.29 2.70
N ASN A 110 -7.28 -3.05 2.51
CA ASN A 110 -7.28 -4.50 2.30
C ASN A 110 -6.28 -5.19 3.23
N ALA A 111 -6.22 -6.53 3.15
CA ALA A 111 -5.10 -7.28 3.69
C ALA A 111 -3.79 -6.84 3.01
N ASP A 112 -2.68 -6.99 3.73
CA ASP A 112 -1.34 -6.73 3.22
C ASP A 112 -0.61 -8.05 2.99
N PHE A 113 -0.06 -8.23 1.80
CA PHE A 113 0.58 -9.47 1.41
C PHE A 113 2.08 -9.29 1.27
N ILE A 114 2.84 -10.16 1.93
CA ILE A 114 4.29 -10.23 1.85
C ILE A 114 4.63 -11.56 1.19
N SER A 115 5.19 -11.54 -0.01
CA SER A 115 5.61 -12.76 -0.70
C SER A 115 7.05 -12.64 -1.17
N CYS A 116 7.82 -13.72 -1.01
CA CYS A 116 9.17 -13.77 -1.53
C CYS A 116 9.15 -13.96 -3.06
N PRO A 117 10.18 -13.49 -3.79
CA PRO A 117 10.36 -13.86 -5.18
C PRO A 117 10.66 -15.36 -5.26
N SER A 118 9.98 -16.07 -6.17
CA SER A 118 10.24 -17.51 -6.38
C SER A 118 11.73 -17.75 -6.69
N CYS A 119 12.31 -18.76 -6.05
CA CYS A 119 13.70 -19.18 -6.28
C CYS A 119 13.79 -20.70 -6.31
N GLY A 120 14.98 -21.27 -6.62
CA GLY A 120 15.18 -22.72 -6.70
C GLY A 120 14.95 -23.51 -5.40
N ARG A 121 14.65 -22.84 -4.29
CA ARG A 121 14.29 -23.44 -2.99
C ARG A 121 12.79 -23.44 -2.71
N THR A 122 11.97 -22.95 -3.64
CA THR A 122 10.51 -22.93 -3.50
C THR A 122 9.95 -24.35 -3.65
N PHE A 123 9.10 -24.79 -2.72
CA PHE A 123 8.58 -26.13 -2.65
C PHE A 123 7.17 -26.32 -3.21
N PHE A 124 6.55 -25.25 -3.71
CA PHE A 124 5.19 -25.25 -4.26
C PHE A 124 5.04 -24.14 -5.31
N ASP A 125 3.94 -24.12 -6.04
CA ASP A 125 3.60 -23.01 -6.95
C ASP A 125 3.24 -21.77 -6.12
N LEU A 126 4.24 -20.89 -5.92
CA LEU A 126 4.13 -19.70 -5.08
C LEU A 126 3.15 -18.68 -5.66
N GLU A 127 3.16 -18.49 -6.97
CA GLU A 127 2.33 -17.50 -7.64
C GLU A 127 0.85 -17.87 -7.54
N SER A 128 0.49 -19.07 -7.96
CA SER A 128 -0.88 -19.59 -7.90
C SER A 128 -1.40 -19.65 -6.47
N THR A 129 -0.58 -20.11 -5.51
CA THR A 129 -0.97 -20.18 -4.10
C THR A 129 -1.18 -18.79 -3.51
N THR A 130 -0.30 -17.83 -3.82
CA THR A 130 -0.45 -16.44 -3.35
C THR A 130 -1.74 -15.83 -3.88
N GLU A 131 -2.08 -16.07 -5.15
CA GLU A 131 -3.32 -15.56 -5.73
C GLU A 131 -4.56 -16.19 -5.08
N GLN A 132 -4.55 -17.50 -4.82
CA GLN A 132 -5.64 -18.17 -4.10
C GLN A 132 -5.84 -17.59 -2.69
N ILE A 133 -4.77 -17.35 -1.96
CA ILE A 133 -4.83 -16.72 -0.64
C ILE A 133 -5.39 -15.30 -0.75
N LYS A 134 -4.93 -14.50 -1.71
CA LYS A 134 -5.42 -13.14 -1.96
C LYS A 134 -6.92 -13.09 -2.26
N ILE A 135 -7.39 -13.94 -3.15
CA ILE A 135 -8.83 -14.01 -3.52
C ILE A 135 -9.69 -14.22 -2.27
N GLN A 136 -9.24 -15.07 -1.34
CA GLN A 136 -10.03 -15.45 -0.17
C GLN A 136 -9.86 -14.48 1.03
N THR A 137 -8.77 -13.71 1.08
CA THR A 137 -8.41 -12.94 2.30
C THR A 137 -8.19 -11.45 2.06
N SER A 138 -8.25 -10.96 0.82
CA SER A 138 -8.00 -9.54 0.51
C SER A 138 -8.94 -8.58 1.24
N HIS A 139 -10.16 -8.98 1.58
CA HIS A 139 -11.15 -8.21 2.31
C HIS A 139 -10.77 -8.00 3.80
N LEU A 140 -9.80 -8.74 4.33
CA LEU A 140 -9.39 -8.68 5.74
C LEU A 140 -8.53 -7.43 6.00
N LYS A 141 -9.17 -6.31 6.16
CA LYS A 141 -8.53 -5.00 6.31
C LYS A 141 -7.49 -4.98 7.43
N GLY A 142 -6.22 -4.72 7.06
CA GLY A 142 -5.12 -4.53 8.00
C GLY A 142 -4.46 -5.82 8.48
N VAL A 143 -4.97 -7.00 8.10
CA VAL A 143 -4.30 -8.28 8.35
C VAL A 143 -3.11 -8.43 7.42
N LYS A 144 -1.95 -8.77 7.95
CA LYS A 144 -0.72 -9.01 7.19
C LYS A 144 -0.50 -10.50 7.03
N ILE A 145 -0.46 -10.97 5.78
CA ILE A 145 -0.28 -12.38 5.44
C ILE A 145 1.01 -12.56 4.64
N ALA A 146 1.91 -13.40 5.15
CA ALA A 146 3.15 -13.75 4.46
C ALA A 146 3.01 -15.09 3.74
N VAL A 147 3.45 -15.15 2.46
CA VAL A 147 3.51 -16.37 1.67
C VAL A 147 4.95 -16.59 1.21
N MET A 148 5.63 -17.56 1.82
CA MET A 148 7.07 -17.78 1.66
C MET A 148 7.34 -19.13 1.06
N GLY A 149 8.13 -19.17 -0.01
CA GLY A 149 8.46 -20.39 -0.76
C GLY A 149 9.25 -21.43 0.02
N CYS A 150 10.03 -21.02 1.04
CA CYS A 150 10.84 -21.93 1.85
C CYS A 150 11.08 -21.40 3.27
N ILE A 151 11.47 -22.28 4.18
CA ILE A 151 11.76 -21.96 5.59
C ILE A 151 13.11 -21.24 5.81
N VAL A 152 13.97 -21.17 4.81
CA VAL A 152 15.34 -20.64 4.99
C VAL A 152 15.31 -19.15 5.30
N ASN A 153 14.64 -18.34 4.48
CA ASN A 153 14.52 -16.91 4.67
C ASN A 153 13.14 -16.51 5.21
N GLY A 154 12.12 -17.37 5.01
CA GLY A 154 10.73 -17.10 5.33
C GLY A 154 10.51 -16.52 6.72
N PRO A 155 11.00 -17.15 7.81
CA PRO A 155 10.79 -16.64 9.16
C PRO A 155 11.36 -15.25 9.43
N GLY A 156 12.46 -14.87 8.76
CA GLY A 156 13.02 -13.52 8.86
C GLY A 156 12.23 -12.48 8.05
N GLU A 157 11.88 -12.83 6.82
CA GLU A 157 11.16 -11.93 5.90
C GLU A 157 9.70 -11.70 6.30
N MET A 158 9.09 -12.65 7.05
CA MET A 158 7.73 -12.53 7.56
C MET A 158 7.62 -11.98 8.98
N ALA A 159 8.69 -11.43 9.54
CA ALA A 159 8.75 -11.04 10.95
C ALA A 159 7.63 -10.08 11.41
N ASP A 160 7.09 -9.28 10.48
CA ASP A 160 6.01 -8.33 10.73
C ASP A 160 4.63 -8.82 10.25
N ALA A 161 4.52 -10.08 9.80
CA ALA A 161 3.24 -10.65 9.38
C ALA A 161 2.43 -11.17 10.57
N ASP A 162 1.10 -11.02 10.50
CA ASP A 162 0.19 -11.63 11.48
C ASP A 162 0.12 -13.15 11.26
N PHE A 163 0.09 -13.58 10.00
CA PHE A 163 0.02 -14.98 9.62
C PHE A 163 1.04 -15.33 8.54
N GLY A 164 1.60 -16.53 8.61
CA GLY A 164 2.59 -17.03 7.66
C GLY A 164 2.22 -18.37 7.06
N TYR A 165 2.34 -18.46 5.73
CA TYR A 165 2.26 -19.67 4.93
C TYR A 165 3.65 -19.94 4.36
N VAL A 166 4.35 -20.96 4.84
CA VAL A 166 5.78 -21.15 4.57
C VAL A 166 6.06 -22.57 4.07
N GLY A 167 6.67 -22.71 2.91
CA GLY A 167 7.11 -23.99 2.37
C GLY A 167 8.13 -24.69 3.29
N ALA A 168 7.82 -25.91 3.72
CA ALA A 168 8.67 -26.71 4.61
C ALA A 168 9.46 -27.79 3.85
N ALA A 169 8.77 -28.48 2.94
CA ALA A 169 9.30 -29.52 2.06
C ALA A 169 8.37 -29.67 0.86
N PRO A 170 8.69 -30.46 -0.17
CA PRO A 170 7.78 -30.72 -1.28
C PRO A 170 6.41 -31.19 -0.79
N GLY A 171 5.35 -30.46 -1.14
CA GLY A 171 3.96 -30.74 -0.73
C GLY A 171 3.66 -30.53 0.76
N LYS A 172 4.56 -29.89 1.51
CA LYS A 172 4.40 -29.63 2.95
C LYS A 172 4.56 -28.15 3.27
N ILE A 173 3.65 -27.63 4.07
CA ILE A 173 3.58 -26.21 4.47
C ILE A 173 3.61 -26.12 6.00
N ASN A 174 4.30 -25.12 6.50
CA ASN A 174 4.22 -24.71 7.89
C ASN A 174 3.37 -23.45 8.01
N LEU A 175 2.49 -23.40 9.00
CA LEU A 175 1.66 -22.24 9.31
C LEU A 175 2.16 -21.54 10.57
N PHE A 176 2.13 -20.22 10.53
CA PHE A 176 2.59 -19.36 11.61
C PHE A 176 1.51 -18.37 12.03
N HIS A 177 1.51 -18.01 13.30
CA HIS A 177 0.84 -16.83 13.84
C HIS A 177 1.92 -15.92 14.43
N GLY A 178 2.12 -14.75 13.82
CA GLY A 178 3.31 -13.94 14.07
C GLY A 178 4.59 -14.74 13.82
N LYS A 179 5.47 -14.79 14.82
CA LYS A 179 6.73 -15.55 14.77
C LYS A 179 6.62 -16.99 15.27
N THR A 180 5.45 -17.41 15.72
CA THR A 180 5.25 -18.71 16.37
C THR A 180 4.75 -19.75 15.37
N PHE A 181 5.38 -20.91 15.35
CA PHE A 181 4.86 -22.09 14.65
C PHE A 181 3.54 -22.52 15.29
N VAL A 182 2.49 -22.60 14.48
CA VAL A 182 1.19 -23.13 14.92
C VAL A 182 1.01 -24.56 14.43
N GLU A 183 1.28 -24.82 13.15
CA GLU A 183 1.11 -26.13 12.57
C GLU A 183 2.24 -26.45 11.60
N ARG A 184 2.76 -27.69 11.66
CA ARG A 184 3.90 -28.13 10.84
C ARG A 184 3.47 -29.19 9.84
N ASN A 185 4.11 -29.16 8.67
CA ASN A 185 3.96 -30.19 7.64
C ASN A 185 2.50 -30.41 7.19
N VAL A 186 1.69 -29.35 7.17
CA VAL A 186 0.34 -29.38 6.61
C VAL A 186 0.43 -29.77 5.12
N PRO A 187 -0.37 -30.71 4.63
CA PRO A 187 -0.43 -31.02 3.20
C PRO A 187 -0.82 -29.76 2.41
N ALA A 188 -0.12 -29.50 1.31
CA ALA A 188 -0.32 -28.27 0.51
C ALA A 188 -1.77 -28.10 0.04
N GLU A 189 -2.47 -29.21 -0.27
CA GLU A 189 -3.86 -29.21 -0.73
C GLU A 189 -4.84 -28.69 0.32
N ARG A 190 -4.49 -28.77 1.61
CA ARG A 190 -5.31 -28.30 2.72
C ARG A 190 -4.79 -27.03 3.40
N ALA A 191 -3.59 -26.58 3.02
CA ALA A 191 -2.87 -25.57 3.77
C ALA A 191 -3.50 -24.17 3.62
N VAL A 192 -4.15 -23.85 2.51
CA VAL A 192 -4.87 -22.58 2.32
C VAL A 192 -6.11 -22.55 3.19
N GLU A 193 -6.91 -23.60 3.19
CA GLU A 193 -8.09 -23.74 4.05
C GLU A 193 -7.70 -23.62 5.54
N ARG A 194 -6.64 -24.33 5.92
CA ARG A 194 -6.16 -24.30 7.31
C ARG A 194 -5.59 -22.94 7.72
N LEU A 195 -4.97 -22.18 6.80
CA LEU A 195 -4.59 -20.78 7.05
C LEU A 195 -5.80 -19.91 7.34
N ILE A 196 -6.89 -20.07 6.59
CA ILE A 196 -8.13 -19.34 6.80
C ILE A 196 -8.73 -19.66 8.17
N ASP A 197 -8.77 -20.96 8.54
CA ASP A 197 -9.23 -21.37 9.86
C ASP A 197 -8.37 -20.77 10.97
N LEU A 198 -7.05 -20.74 10.80
CA LEU A 198 -6.14 -20.10 11.74
C LEU A 198 -6.45 -18.60 11.91
N ILE A 199 -6.76 -17.90 10.82
CA ILE A 199 -7.17 -16.49 10.86
C ILE A 199 -8.48 -16.32 11.64
N LYS A 200 -9.46 -17.21 11.42
CA LYS A 200 -10.74 -17.24 12.14
C LYS A 200 -10.56 -17.52 13.64
N GLU A 201 -9.78 -18.54 13.98
CA GLU A 201 -9.47 -18.94 15.36
C GLU A 201 -8.83 -17.79 16.16
N ASN A 202 -8.09 -16.91 15.49
CA ASN A 202 -7.46 -15.74 16.12
C ASN A 202 -8.31 -14.45 16.04
N GLY A 203 -9.59 -14.55 15.66
CA GLY A 203 -10.53 -13.43 15.67
C GLY A 203 -10.19 -12.32 14.66
N LYS A 204 -9.42 -12.64 13.60
CA LYS A 204 -9.03 -11.69 12.55
C LYS A 204 -9.87 -11.84 11.27
N TRP A 205 -10.85 -12.71 11.29
CA TRP A 205 -11.76 -12.91 10.17
C TRP A 205 -12.96 -11.97 10.25
N THR A 206 -13.32 -11.43 9.11
CA THR A 206 -14.61 -10.76 8.87
C THR A 206 -15.19 -11.34 7.58
N ASP A 207 -16.49 -11.54 7.50
CA ASP A 207 -17.09 -12.02 6.26
C ASP A 207 -16.98 -10.97 5.16
N PRO A 208 -16.75 -11.40 3.90
CA PRO A 208 -16.75 -10.48 2.76
C PRO A 208 -18.13 -9.84 2.60
N ALA A 209 -18.12 -8.53 2.25
CA ALA A 209 -19.34 -7.74 2.04
C ALA A 209 -20.05 -8.11 0.73
#